data_92c118c16683b9885ed11b30a7aa5101
#
_entry.id   92c118c16683b9885ed11b30a7aa5101
#
_cell.length_a   1.000
_cell.length_b   1.000
_cell.length_c   1.000
_cell.angle_alpha   90.00
_cell.angle_beta   90.00
_cell.angle_gamma   90.00
#
_symmetry.space_group_name_H-M   'P 1'
#
loop_
_entity.id
_entity.type
_entity.pdbx_description
1 polymer ?
#
loop_
_entity_poly.entity_id
_entity_poly.type
_entity_poly.pdbx_seq_one_letter_code
_entity_poly.pdbx_strand_id
1 'polypeptide(L)'
;MQHDGLRMQRLQALPKAEVHVHLEGCFEAELLTQWASKFGVTLPRPRESLFRFEGLADFLHFLDWACGLVRTPEELAEAAYAFSRRLAASGTGYADLIFNPTHWKPWHGRLREMIDALDAGFRAAEQDGLPPVGLCVSLLRTQSADAAAELVDLLVGLRHPRVVALSIDGNEAAA
;
A
#
# COMPACT_ATOMS: atom_id res chain seq x y z
N MET A 1 31.88 -15.34 -0.50
CA MET A 1 31.34 -14.42 -1.54
C MET A 1 30.69 -15.16 -2.72
N GLN A 2 31.32 -16.13 -3.42
CA GLN A 2 30.66 -16.86 -4.54
C GLN A 2 29.44 -17.71 -4.11
N HIS A 3 29.47 -18.35 -2.94
CA HIS A 3 28.35 -19.14 -2.41
C HIS A 3 27.11 -18.30 -2.08
N ASP A 4 27.30 -17.04 -1.62
CA ASP A 4 26.19 -16.16 -1.30
C ASP A 4 25.47 -15.65 -2.56
N GLY A 5 26.19 -15.40 -3.66
CA GLY A 5 25.60 -15.00 -4.93
C GLY A 5 24.71 -16.10 -5.54
N LEU A 6 25.17 -17.35 -5.52
CA LEU A 6 24.39 -18.50 -5.99
C LEU A 6 23.15 -18.76 -5.11
N ARG A 7 23.26 -18.57 -3.80
CA ARG A 7 22.14 -18.69 -2.86
C ARG A 7 21.06 -17.61 -3.13
N MET A 8 21.48 -16.37 -3.31
CA MET A 8 20.57 -15.25 -3.63
C MET A 8 19.86 -15.47 -4.96
N GLN A 9 20.56 -15.91 -6.02
CA GLN A 9 19.94 -16.23 -7.31
C GLN A 9 18.89 -17.34 -7.19
N ARG A 10 19.17 -18.38 -6.40
CA ARG A 10 18.20 -19.46 -6.15
C ARG A 10 16.97 -18.96 -5.39
N LEU A 11 17.15 -18.10 -4.37
CA LEU A 11 16.04 -17.50 -3.61
C LEU A 11 15.18 -16.59 -4.49
N GLN A 12 15.79 -15.82 -5.39
CA GLN A 12 15.08 -14.99 -6.35
C GLN A 12 14.27 -15.80 -7.37
N ALA A 13 14.78 -16.97 -7.76
CA ALA A 13 14.12 -17.85 -8.72
C ALA A 13 12.97 -18.67 -8.13
N LEU A 14 12.82 -18.73 -6.81
CA LEU A 14 11.70 -19.45 -6.19
C LEU A 14 10.39 -18.70 -6.47
N PRO A 15 9.30 -19.40 -6.83
CA PRO A 15 7.97 -18.79 -6.85
C PRO A 15 7.61 -18.27 -5.47
N LYS A 16 7.26 -16.98 -5.37
CA LYS A 16 6.90 -16.34 -4.11
C LYS A 16 5.60 -15.56 -4.27
N ALA A 17 4.82 -15.50 -3.18
CA ALA A 17 3.71 -14.57 -3.03
C ALA A 17 3.84 -13.84 -1.70
N GLU A 18 3.40 -12.60 -1.67
CA GLU A 18 3.27 -11.80 -0.45
C GLU A 18 1.79 -11.59 -0.15
N VAL A 19 1.31 -12.07 1.00
CA VAL A 19 -0.12 -12.06 1.35
C VAL A 19 -0.45 -11.14 2.53
N HIS A 20 0.48 -10.33 2.99
CA HIS A 20 0.30 -9.39 4.08
C HIS A 20 1.23 -8.19 3.92
N VAL A 21 0.92 -7.32 2.96
CA VAL A 21 1.69 -6.12 2.66
C VAL A 21 0.77 -4.91 2.72
N HIS A 22 1.10 -3.93 3.54
CA HIS A 22 0.32 -2.70 3.67
C HIS A 22 0.82 -1.63 2.69
N LEU A 23 -0.09 -1.10 1.85
CA LEU A 23 0.20 -0.06 0.87
C LEU A 23 0.83 1.18 1.52
N GLU A 24 0.34 1.55 2.69
CA GLU A 24 0.82 2.69 3.48
C GLU A 24 2.32 2.64 3.78
N GLY A 25 2.88 1.44 3.89
CA GLY A 25 4.31 1.19 4.12
C GLY A 25 5.14 0.96 2.86
N CYS A 26 4.54 1.01 1.67
CA CYS A 26 5.20 0.60 0.43
C CYS A 26 5.79 1.74 -0.41
N PHE A 27 5.65 2.99 0.00
CA PHE A 27 6.13 4.13 -0.77
C PHE A 27 7.65 4.22 -0.79
N GLU A 28 8.19 4.50 -1.98
CA GLU A 28 9.63 4.77 -2.16
C GLU A 28 9.96 6.20 -1.74
N ALA A 29 11.19 6.42 -1.24
CA ALA A 29 11.63 7.75 -0.80
C ALA A 29 11.54 8.79 -1.92
N GLU A 30 11.79 8.38 -3.16
CA GLU A 30 11.68 9.19 -4.35
C GLU A 30 10.27 9.75 -4.52
N LEU A 31 9.25 8.89 -4.51
CA LEU A 31 7.85 9.27 -4.65
C LEU A 31 7.41 10.21 -3.53
N LEU A 32 7.73 9.86 -2.29
CA LEU A 32 7.39 10.69 -1.13
C LEU A 32 8.03 12.08 -1.21
N THR A 33 9.27 12.17 -1.64
CA THR A 33 9.98 13.44 -1.82
C THR A 33 9.35 14.27 -2.95
N GLN A 34 9.02 13.64 -4.06
CA GLN A 34 8.37 14.27 -5.20
C GLN A 34 6.98 14.83 -4.83
N TRP A 35 6.13 14.03 -4.19
CA TRP A 35 4.80 14.45 -3.76
C TRP A 35 4.86 15.53 -2.67
N ALA A 36 5.77 15.41 -1.71
CA ALA A 36 5.98 16.43 -0.69
C ALA A 36 6.36 17.78 -1.33
N SER A 37 7.30 17.77 -2.28
CA SER A 37 7.69 18.96 -3.04
C SER A 37 6.53 19.55 -3.86
N LYS A 38 5.76 18.68 -4.56
CA LYS A 38 4.60 19.08 -5.37
C LYS A 38 3.55 19.84 -4.55
N PHE A 39 3.34 19.42 -3.30
CA PHE A 39 2.33 20.01 -2.42
C PHE A 39 2.88 21.02 -1.41
N GLY A 40 4.17 21.34 -1.45
CA GLY A 40 4.79 22.24 -0.48
C GLY A 40 4.76 21.69 0.96
N VAL A 41 4.78 20.37 1.12
CA VAL A 41 4.77 19.68 2.43
C VAL A 41 6.21 19.36 2.83
N THR A 42 6.56 19.69 4.08
CA THR A 42 7.88 19.37 4.62
C THR A 42 8.02 17.89 4.91
N LEU A 43 9.18 17.30 4.60
CA LEU A 43 9.51 15.94 5.04
C LEU A 43 9.60 15.90 6.58
N PRO A 44 9.12 14.85 7.25
CA PRO A 44 9.13 14.73 8.71
C PRO A 44 10.57 14.62 9.26
N ARG A 45 11.51 14.23 8.42
CA ARG A 45 12.95 14.11 8.72
C ARG A 45 13.77 14.13 7.43
N PRO A 46 15.13 14.26 7.51
CA PRO A 46 16.00 14.21 6.33
C PRO A 46 15.77 12.93 5.51
N ARG A 47 15.88 13.05 4.18
CA ARG A 47 15.63 11.95 3.23
C ARG A 47 16.44 10.69 3.56
N GLU A 48 17.69 10.84 3.99
CA GLU A 48 18.63 9.75 4.31
C GLU A 48 18.16 8.94 5.55
N SER A 49 17.32 9.53 6.38
CA SER A 49 16.76 8.93 7.58
C SER A 49 15.24 8.76 7.52
N LEU A 50 14.62 8.95 6.35
CA LEU A 50 13.16 9.01 6.18
C LEU A 50 12.45 7.76 6.74
N PHE A 51 13.06 6.59 6.62
CA PHE A 51 12.55 5.31 7.11
C PHE A 51 13.22 4.84 8.41
N ARG A 52 13.80 5.75 9.20
CA ARG A 52 14.32 5.42 10.53
C ARG A 52 13.32 5.88 11.58
N PHE A 53 12.81 4.94 12.36
CA PHE A 53 11.74 5.17 13.32
C PHE A 53 12.25 4.91 14.75
N GLU A 54 11.86 5.77 15.71
CA GLU A 54 12.18 5.62 17.12
C GLU A 54 11.23 4.66 17.86
N GLY A 55 10.17 4.21 17.19
CA GLY A 55 9.20 3.26 17.73
C GLY A 55 7.90 3.24 16.92
N LEU A 56 6.93 2.46 17.39
CA LEU A 56 5.66 2.26 16.68
C LEU A 56 4.89 3.56 16.48
N ALA A 57 4.84 4.43 17.49
CA ALA A 57 4.09 5.70 17.37
C ALA A 57 4.69 6.61 16.28
N ASP A 58 6.01 6.73 16.22
CA ASP A 58 6.70 7.51 15.19
C ASP A 58 6.47 6.91 13.78
N PHE A 59 6.49 5.59 13.67
CA PHE A 59 6.15 4.88 12.44
C PHE A 59 4.71 5.16 11.99
N LEU A 60 3.72 5.08 12.89
CA LEU A 60 2.32 5.33 12.55
C LEU A 60 2.08 6.79 12.12
N HIS A 61 2.71 7.77 12.80
CA HIS A 61 2.67 9.17 12.38
C HIS A 61 3.27 9.37 10.98
N PHE A 62 4.36 8.64 10.67
CA PHE A 62 4.93 8.67 9.34
C PHE A 62 3.97 8.10 8.28
N LEU A 63 3.28 6.99 8.57
CA LEU A 63 2.29 6.42 7.64
C LEU A 63 1.15 7.41 7.36
N ASP A 64 0.60 8.03 8.40
CA ASP A 64 -0.45 9.06 8.25
C ASP A 64 0.03 10.26 7.41
N TRP A 65 1.27 10.69 7.62
CA TRP A 65 1.88 11.75 6.81
C TRP A 65 2.03 11.32 5.34
N ALA A 66 2.54 10.11 5.10
CA ALA A 66 2.75 9.57 3.75
C ALA A 66 1.42 9.41 2.98
N CYS A 67 0.39 8.84 3.61
CA CYS A 67 -0.95 8.73 3.04
C CYS A 67 -1.56 10.10 2.73
N GLY A 68 -1.26 11.13 3.54
CA GLY A 68 -1.70 12.51 3.33
C GLY A 68 -1.09 13.21 2.11
N LEU A 69 -0.01 12.68 1.56
CA LEU A 69 0.61 13.18 0.32
C LEU A 69 -0.09 12.69 -0.94
N VAL A 70 -0.73 11.53 -0.89
CA VAL A 70 -1.39 10.92 -2.06
C VAL A 70 -2.80 11.52 -2.18
N ARG A 71 -2.99 12.46 -3.10
CA ARG A 71 -4.19 13.30 -3.18
C ARG A 71 -4.99 13.14 -4.46
N THR A 72 -4.37 12.56 -5.49
CA THR A 72 -4.98 12.41 -6.81
C THR A 72 -4.99 10.96 -7.29
N PRO A 73 -5.88 10.59 -8.21
CA PRO A 73 -5.89 9.25 -8.82
C PRO A 73 -4.57 8.86 -9.47
N GLU A 74 -3.87 9.83 -10.08
CA GLU A 74 -2.59 9.61 -10.73
C GLU A 74 -1.51 9.18 -9.73
N GLU A 75 -1.47 9.78 -8.53
CA GLU A 75 -0.53 9.42 -7.47
C GLU A 75 -0.81 8.03 -6.90
N LEU A 76 -2.10 7.64 -6.78
CA LEU A 76 -2.46 6.27 -6.40
C LEU A 76 -2.05 5.26 -7.47
N ALA A 77 -2.30 5.57 -8.75
CA ALA A 77 -1.90 4.72 -9.86
C ALA A 77 -0.36 4.59 -9.94
N GLU A 78 0.37 5.67 -9.72
CA GLU A 78 1.83 5.67 -9.65
C GLU A 78 2.35 4.80 -8.50
N ALA A 79 1.76 4.91 -7.31
CA ALA A 79 2.09 4.08 -6.16
C ALA A 79 1.84 2.59 -6.44
N ALA A 80 0.71 2.25 -7.04
CA ALA A 80 0.34 0.88 -7.41
C ALA A 80 1.33 0.29 -8.44
N TYR A 81 1.68 1.05 -9.46
CA TYR A 81 2.66 0.65 -10.46
C TYR A 81 4.07 0.44 -9.84
N ALA A 82 4.53 1.39 -9.01
CA ALA A 82 5.82 1.28 -8.32
C ALA A 82 5.88 0.05 -7.41
N PHE A 83 4.78 -0.27 -6.71
CA PHE A 83 4.68 -1.48 -5.91
C PHE A 83 4.86 -2.75 -6.76
N SER A 84 4.15 -2.89 -7.89
CA SER A 84 4.28 -4.04 -8.80
C SER A 84 5.72 -4.20 -9.33
N ARG A 85 6.39 -3.07 -9.62
CA ARG A 85 7.80 -3.07 -10.02
C ARG A 85 8.73 -3.61 -8.93
N ARG A 86 8.46 -3.28 -7.66
CA ARG A 86 9.20 -3.83 -6.50
C ARG A 86 8.98 -5.33 -6.33
N LEU A 87 7.74 -5.81 -6.51
CA LEU A 87 7.44 -7.25 -6.49
C LEU A 87 8.29 -7.99 -7.53
N ALA A 88 8.31 -7.50 -8.77
CA ALA A 88 9.12 -8.08 -9.84
C ALA A 88 10.61 -8.11 -9.47
N ALA A 89 11.15 -7.00 -8.93
CA ALA A 89 12.55 -6.92 -8.51
C ALA A 89 12.91 -7.90 -7.39
N SER A 90 11.96 -8.27 -6.52
CA SER A 90 12.15 -9.28 -5.48
C SER A 90 11.92 -10.71 -5.96
N GLY A 91 11.46 -10.92 -7.20
CA GLY A 91 11.06 -12.20 -7.74
C GLY A 91 9.74 -12.71 -7.15
N THR A 92 8.89 -11.82 -6.66
CA THR A 92 7.55 -12.14 -6.15
C THR A 92 6.57 -12.13 -7.31
N GLY A 93 5.80 -13.21 -7.48
CA GLY A 93 4.89 -13.39 -8.61
C GLY A 93 3.44 -12.96 -8.34
N TYR A 94 3.08 -12.65 -7.10
CA TYR A 94 1.75 -12.21 -6.69
C TYR A 94 1.79 -11.54 -5.32
N ALA A 95 0.89 -10.58 -5.07
CA ALA A 95 0.68 -10.06 -3.73
C ALA A 95 -0.80 -9.77 -3.44
N ASP A 96 -1.21 -9.96 -2.17
CA ASP A 96 -2.40 -9.35 -1.58
C ASP A 96 -1.96 -8.05 -0.88
N LEU A 97 -2.31 -6.91 -1.47
CA LEU A 97 -1.97 -5.59 -0.96
C LEU A 97 -3.10 -5.07 -0.08
N ILE A 98 -2.80 -4.92 1.20
CA ILE A 98 -3.73 -4.40 2.21
C ILE A 98 -3.69 -2.88 2.16
N PHE A 99 -4.85 -2.25 2.24
CA PHE A 99 -4.95 -0.82 2.56
C PHE A 99 -6.15 -0.57 3.48
N ASN A 100 -5.97 0.38 4.39
CA ASN A 100 -7.03 0.78 5.32
C ASN A 100 -7.54 2.18 4.96
N PRO A 101 -8.78 2.32 4.44
CA PRO A 101 -9.31 3.61 4.00
C PRO A 101 -9.32 4.70 5.08
N THR A 102 -9.27 4.33 6.38
CA THR A 102 -9.30 5.31 7.48
C THR A 102 -8.00 6.12 7.60
N HIS A 103 -6.87 5.61 7.12
CA HIS A 103 -5.58 6.32 7.11
C HIS A 103 -5.46 7.35 5.97
N TRP A 104 -6.30 7.25 4.95
CA TRP A 104 -6.21 8.03 3.72
C TRP A 104 -7.13 9.25 3.75
N LYS A 105 -6.82 10.22 4.62
CA LYS A 105 -7.64 11.44 4.81
C LYS A 105 -8.09 12.13 3.51
N PRO A 106 -7.23 12.29 2.46
CA PRO A 106 -7.66 12.89 1.20
C PRO A 106 -8.73 12.07 0.45
N TRP A 107 -8.92 10.80 0.83
CA TRP A 107 -9.80 9.85 0.16
C TRP A 107 -11.03 9.46 0.97
N HIS A 108 -11.28 10.10 2.11
CA HIS A 108 -12.47 9.82 2.90
C HIS A 108 -13.74 10.04 2.05
N GLY A 109 -14.63 9.05 2.05
CA GLY A 109 -15.87 9.05 1.25
C GLY A 109 -15.66 8.75 -0.26
N ARG A 110 -14.44 8.48 -0.71
CA ARG A 110 -14.08 8.26 -2.12
C ARG A 110 -13.53 6.85 -2.38
N LEU A 111 -14.04 5.84 -1.65
CA LEU A 111 -13.48 4.47 -1.69
C LEU A 111 -13.47 3.88 -3.10
N ARG A 112 -14.57 4.04 -3.87
CA ARG A 112 -14.64 3.57 -5.26
C ARG A 112 -13.52 4.17 -6.11
N GLU A 113 -13.39 5.48 -6.06
CA GLU A 113 -12.38 6.19 -6.85
C GLU A 113 -10.96 5.79 -6.46
N MET A 114 -10.72 5.55 -5.17
CA MET A 114 -9.44 5.04 -4.66
C MET A 114 -9.13 3.65 -5.23
N ILE A 115 -10.10 2.72 -5.21
CA ILE A 115 -9.93 1.37 -5.75
C ILE A 115 -9.73 1.43 -7.27
N ASP A 116 -10.52 2.23 -7.99
CA ASP A 116 -10.41 2.38 -9.44
C ASP A 116 -9.03 2.94 -9.84
N ALA A 117 -8.50 3.90 -9.09
CA ALA A 117 -7.18 4.48 -9.33
C ALA A 117 -6.03 3.48 -9.07
N LEU A 118 -6.10 2.72 -7.98
CA LEU A 118 -5.15 1.64 -7.70
C LEU A 118 -5.20 0.57 -8.80
N ASP A 119 -6.41 0.17 -9.23
CA ASP A 119 -6.58 -0.81 -10.31
C ASP A 119 -6.01 -0.32 -11.64
N ALA A 120 -6.14 0.97 -11.95
CA ALA A 120 -5.55 1.55 -13.15
C ALA A 120 -4.01 1.40 -13.15
N GLY A 121 -3.34 1.66 -12.02
CA GLY A 121 -1.91 1.47 -11.87
C GLY A 121 -1.49 0.01 -11.98
N PHE A 122 -2.23 -0.91 -11.37
CA PHE A 122 -1.95 -2.35 -11.45
C PHE A 122 -2.18 -2.90 -12.86
N ARG A 123 -3.22 -2.45 -13.56
CA ARG A 123 -3.45 -2.85 -14.97
C ARG A 123 -2.32 -2.38 -15.88
N ALA A 124 -1.83 -1.15 -15.70
CA ALA A 124 -0.67 -0.67 -16.44
C ALA A 124 0.57 -1.54 -16.16
N ALA A 125 0.81 -1.89 -14.91
CA ALA A 125 1.90 -2.78 -14.52
C ALA A 125 1.75 -4.18 -15.14
N GLU A 126 0.56 -4.77 -15.12
CA GLU A 126 0.26 -6.07 -15.74
C GLU A 126 0.46 -6.06 -17.26
N GLN A 127 0.12 -4.96 -17.95
CA GLN A 127 0.39 -4.78 -19.37
C GLN A 127 1.89 -4.75 -19.68
N ASP A 128 2.72 -4.26 -18.75
CA ASP A 128 4.18 -4.29 -18.85
C ASP A 128 4.80 -5.62 -18.35
N GLY A 129 3.97 -6.63 -18.07
CA GLY A 129 4.40 -7.97 -17.64
C GLY A 129 4.82 -8.04 -16.17
N LEU A 130 4.46 -7.05 -15.34
CA LEU A 130 4.72 -7.09 -13.90
C LEU A 130 3.68 -7.98 -13.17
N PRO A 131 4.00 -8.46 -11.96
CA PRO A 131 3.14 -9.36 -11.21
C PRO A 131 1.76 -8.78 -10.91
N PRO A 132 0.69 -9.61 -10.97
CA PRO A 132 -0.65 -9.20 -10.57
C PRO A 132 -0.74 -8.99 -9.06
N VAL A 133 -1.64 -8.09 -8.65
CA VAL A 133 -1.89 -7.72 -7.26
C VAL A 133 -3.38 -7.77 -6.97
N GLY A 134 -3.78 -8.46 -5.90
CA GLY A 134 -5.10 -8.37 -5.30
C GLY A 134 -5.17 -7.25 -4.26
N LEU A 135 -6.32 -6.59 -4.12
CA LEU A 135 -6.55 -5.62 -3.06
C LEU A 135 -7.28 -6.28 -1.89
N CYS A 136 -6.73 -6.07 -0.70
CA CYS A 136 -7.33 -6.49 0.56
C CYS A 136 -7.71 -5.22 1.34
N VAL A 137 -8.99 -4.94 1.49
CA VAL A 137 -9.45 -3.75 2.21
C VAL A 137 -9.48 -4.05 3.71
N SER A 138 -8.86 -3.19 4.52
CA SER A 138 -8.77 -3.40 5.96
C SER A 138 -9.79 -2.56 6.73
N LEU A 139 -10.41 -3.19 7.72
CA LEU A 139 -11.16 -2.54 8.77
C LEU A 139 -10.21 -2.07 9.87
N LEU A 140 -10.53 -0.96 10.53
CA LEU A 140 -9.79 -0.54 11.71
C LEU A 140 -10.42 -1.17 12.97
N ARG A 141 -9.63 -1.88 13.77
CA ARG A 141 -10.07 -2.59 14.98
C ARG A 141 -10.83 -1.70 15.97
N THR A 142 -10.49 -0.42 16.03
CA THR A 142 -11.11 0.57 16.93
C THR A 142 -12.29 1.32 16.31
N GLN A 143 -12.67 1.05 15.05
CA GLN A 143 -13.86 1.67 14.46
C GLN A 143 -15.14 1.05 15.05
N SER A 144 -16.26 1.77 14.96
CA SER A 144 -17.55 1.23 15.41
C SER A 144 -18.02 0.08 14.51
N ALA A 145 -18.84 -0.82 15.07
CA ALA A 145 -19.43 -1.92 14.31
C ALA A 145 -20.26 -1.41 13.11
N ASP A 146 -20.98 -0.29 13.29
CA ASP A 146 -21.78 0.32 12.22
C ASP A 146 -20.88 0.82 11.08
N ALA A 147 -19.77 1.52 11.38
CA ALA A 147 -18.83 1.97 10.36
C ALA A 147 -18.14 0.81 9.65
N ALA A 148 -17.87 -0.29 10.37
CA ALA A 148 -17.34 -1.52 9.76
C ALA A 148 -18.37 -2.15 8.80
N ALA A 149 -19.63 -2.25 9.22
CA ALA A 149 -20.72 -2.77 8.39
C ALA A 149 -20.93 -1.92 7.15
N GLU A 150 -20.98 -0.60 7.28
CA GLU A 150 -21.09 0.34 6.15
C GLU A 150 -19.97 0.15 5.12
N LEU A 151 -18.72 -0.03 5.57
CA LEU A 151 -17.59 -0.28 4.67
C LEU A 151 -17.74 -1.62 3.93
N VAL A 152 -18.18 -2.68 4.64
CA VAL A 152 -18.43 -3.99 4.02
C VAL A 152 -19.56 -3.91 3.00
N ASP A 153 -20.67 -3.24 3.32
CA ASP A 153 -21.80 -3.05 2.41
C ASP A 153 -21.39 -2.28 1.15
N LEU A 154 -20.56 -1.25 1.30
CA LEU A 154 -19.97 -0.53 0.16
C LEU A 154 -19.14 -1.46 -0.73
N LEU A 155 -18.27 -2.28 -0.15
CA LEU A 155 -17.42 -3.23 -0.90
C LEU A 155 -18.26 -4.28 -1.63
N VAL A 156 -19.28 -4.84 -0.95
CA VAL A 156 -20.23 -5.78 -1.55
C VAL A 156 -20.99 -5.13 -2.70
N GLY A 157 -21.42 -3.88 -2.54
CA GLY A 157 -22.09 -3.11 -3.59
C GLY A 157 -21.17 -2.78 -4.77
N LEU A 158 -19.90 -2.52 -4.53
CA LEU A 158 -18.89 -2.22 -5.56
C LEU A 158 -18.62 -3.42 -6.47
N ARG A 159 -18.56 -4.63 -5.93
CA ARG A 159 -18.21 -5.88 -6.64
C ARG A 159 -16.97 -5.73 -7.52
N HIS A 160 -15.99 -4.97 -7.04
CA HIS A 160 -14.79 -4.68 -7.84
C HIS A 160 -13.90 -5.94 -7.91
N PRO A 161 -13.52 -6.42 -9.12
CA PRO A 161 -12.80 -7.69 -9.28
C PRO A 161 -11.40 -7.69 -8.64
N ARG A 162 -10.80 -6.52 -8.47
CA ARG A 162 -9.49 -6.37 -7.80
C ARG A 162 -9.57 -6.57 -6.29
N VAL A 163 -10.73 -6.37 -5.67
CA VAL A 163 -10.91 -6.58 -4.22
C VAL A 163 -11.13 -8.07 -3.98
N VAL A 164 -10.12 -8.72 -3.42
CA VAL A 164 -10.07 -10.17 -3.24
C VAL A 164 -10.27 -10.63 -1.80
N ALA A 165 -10.07 -9.72 -0.82
CA ALA A 165 -10.17 -10.06 0.58
C ALA A 165 -10.53 -8.84 1.46
N LEU A 166 -10.93 -9.14 2.69
CA LEU A 166 -11.10 -8.21 3.79
C LEU A 166 -10.06 -8.52 4.87
N SER A 167 -9.50 -7.50 5.48
CA SER A 167 -8.57 -7.60 6.60
C SER A 167 -9.06 -6.80 7.80
N ILE A 168 -8.38 -6.92 8.91
CA ILE A 168 -8.56 -6.07 10.08
C ILE A 168 -7.18 -5.70 10.64
N ASP A 169 -6.94 -4.42 10.87
CA ASP A 169 -5.70 -3.92 11.44
C ASP A 169 -5.93 -3.03 12.67
N GLY A 170 -4.85 -2.49 13.22
CA GLY A 170 -4.87 -1.66 14.41
C GLY A 170 -4.32 -2.34 15.65
N ASN A 171 -4.27 -1.59 16.74
CA ASN A 171 -3.68 -2.06 17.99
C ASN A 171 -4.58 -3.10 18.68
N GLU A 172 -4.12 -4.35 18.78
CA GLU A 172 -4.85 -5.43 19.43
C GLU A 172 -5.04 -5.23 20.94
N ALA A 173 -4.13 -4.49 21.58
CA ALA A 173 -4.24 -4.17 23.00
C ALA A 173 -5.26 -3.06 23.31
N ALA A 174 -5.76 -2.38 22.31
CA ALA A 174 -6.74 -1.29 22.43
C ALA A 174 -8.16 -1.71 22.03
N ALA A 175 -8.39 -2.98 21.79
CA ALA A 175 -9.69 -3.54 21.40
C ALA A 175 -10.49 -4.03 22.60
#